data_66884c8eac154c9175cf5f59a482397c
#
_entry.id   66884c8eac154c9175cf5f59a482397c
#
_cell.length_a   1.000
_cell.length_b   1.000
_cell.length_c   1.000
_cell.angle_alpha   90.00
_cell.angle_beta   90.00
_cell.angle_gamma   90.00
#
_symmetry.space_group_name_H-M   'P 1'
#
loop_
_entity.id
_entity.type
_entity.pdbx_description
1 polymer ?
#
loop_
_entity_poly.entity_id
_entity_poly.type
_entity_poly.pdbx_seq_one_letter_code
_entity_poly.pdbx_strand_id
1 'polypeptide(L)'
;MSGIVLDKVQCLIAGNGNLPIRMAQSASENGFKVVVVSLSSDNVKELKKYADVVVSYGPGQLNSIKEFIEAQGAKQLTFLGKVSKTMLLKRPYLEPMAINLIKNAKKMNDDAVMLMVIEELEKIGVTILDQTIFIKDLMVSKGCLTDIKPTELQMADIEYGFDIAKEIGKIDIGQSVVVKDKMILAAEAIEGTDKCIKRGARFARGKGAVVVKVAKPHQDQRFDIPAVGMNTLRVMKRHKANVLALEAGKTIIVEQDKMVEFANKHKIVIVAV
;
A
#
# COMPACT_ATOMS: atom_id res chain seq x y z
N MET A 1 24.88 2.22 3.46
CA MET A 1 23.59 2.93 3.39
C MET A 1 23.84 4.35 3.88
N SER A 2 23.87 5.34 2.99
CA SER A 2 23.94 6.75 3.38
C SER A 2 22.66 7.05 4.18
N GLY A 3 22.82 7.33 5.47
CA GLY A 3 21.69 7.66 6.33
C GLY A 3 21.03 8.95 5.83
N ILE A 4 19.76 8.87 5.40
CA ILE A 4 18.96 10.05 5.10
C ILE A 4 18.86 10.85 6.39
N VAL A 5 19.35 12.10 6.37
CA VAL A 5 19.14 13.05 7.48
C VAL A 5 17.70 13.53 7.39
N LEU A 6 16.92 13.26 8.44
CA LEU A 6 15.55 13.71 8.51
C LEU A 6 15.45 15.16 8.93
N ASP A 7 14.67 15.95 8.20
CA ASP A 7 14.36 17.34 8.55
C ASP A 7 13.34 17.38 9.69
N LYS A 8 13.34 18.47 10.48
CA LYS A 8 12.44 18.63 11.62
C LYS A 8 10.96 18.65 11.24
N VAL A 9 10.64 19.13 10.05
CA VAL A 9 9.28 19.20 9.53
C VAL A 9 9.07 18.06 8.53
N GLN A 10 8.16 17.14 8.86
CA GLN A 10 7.76 16.02 8.02
C GLN A 10 6.37 16.28 7.45
N CYS A 11 6.27 16.30 6.12
CA CYS A 11 4.99 16.43 5.43
C CYS A 11 4.45 15.06 5.07
N LEU A 12 3.15 14.85 5.27
CA LEU A 12 2.43 13.64 4.86
C LEU A 12 1.28 14.00 3.94
N ILE A 13 1.29 13.48 2.72
CA ILE A 13 0.10 13.44 1.86
C ILE A 13 -0.65 12.15 2.17
N ALA A 14 -1.76 12.29 2.87
CA ALA A 14 -2.53 11.21 3.46
C ALA A 14 -3.75 10.85 2.60
N GLY A 15 -3.75 9.65 2.04
CA GLY A 15 -4.95 9.01 1.48
C GLY A 15 -5.81 8.37 2.58
N ASN A 16 -6.75 7.52 2.20
CA ASN A 16 -7.62 6.78 3.12
C ASN A 16 -6.91 5.58 3.75
N GLY A 17 -7.36 5.17 4.95
CA GLY A 17 -6.90 3.99 5.68
C GLY A 17 -6.06 4.33 6.92
N ASN A 18 -5.66 3.28 7.67
CA ASN A 18 -4.99 3.43 8.95
C ASN A 18 -3.47 3.74 8.85
N LEU A 19 -2.84 3.43 7.71
CA LEU A 19 -1.40 3.64 7.55
C LEU A 19 -0.97 5.11 7.69
N PRO A 20 -1.67 6.11 7.10
CA PRO A 20 -1.33 7.51 7.32
C PRO A 20 -1.39 7.94 8.78
N ILE A 21 -2.35 7.40 9.54
CA ILE A 21 -2.52 7.70 10.97
C ILE A 21 -1.34 7.13 11.76
N ARG A 22 -0.95 5.87 11.49
CA ARG A 22 0.21 5.23 12.13
C ARG A 22 1.51 5.96 11.82
N MET A 23 1.67 6.42 10.59
CA MET A 23 2.84 7.21 10.20
C MET A 23 2.89 8.56 10.92
N ALA A 24 1.79 9.31 10.95
CA ALA A 24 1.72 10.58 11.64
C ALA A 24 2.01 10.42 13.16
N GLN A 25 1.43 9.36 13.77
CA GLN A 25 1.70 9.00 15.16
C GLN A 25 3.19 8.74 15.39
N SER A 26 3.78 7.84 14.61
CA SER A 26 5.19 7.46 14.76
C SER A 26 6.14 8.64 14.55
N ALA A 27 5.89 9.47 13.53
CA ALA A 27 6.69 10.67 13.30
C ALA A 27 6.59 11.66 14.49
N SER A 28 5.38 11.89 15.02
CA SER A 28 5.15 12.74 16.19
C SER A 28 5.83 12.19 17.45
N GLU A 29 5.72 10.89 17.72
CA GLU A 29 6.38 10.22 18.86
C GLU A 29 7.91 10.29 18.78
N ASN A 30 8.47 10.41 17.58
CA ASN A 30 9.90 10.62 17.34
C ASN A 30 10.31 12.11 17.37
N GLY A 31 9.40 13.02 17.75
CA GLY A 31 9.70 14.45 17.97
C GLY A 31 9.74 15.30 16.71
N PHE A 32 9.21 14.84 15.59
CA PHE A 32 9.10 15.63 14.37
C PHE A 32 7.84 16.51 14.40
N LYS A 33 7.93 17.69 13.80
CA LYS A 33 6.75 18.50 13.47
C LYS A 33 6.06 17.84 12.27
N VAL A 34 4.83 17.38 12.46
CA VAL A 34 4.05 16.66 11.44
C VAL A 34 3.02 17.59 10.80
N VAL A 35 3.12 17.81 9.51
CA VAL A 35 2.14 18.59 8.74
C VAL A 35 1.48 17.68 7.71
N VAL A 36 0.16 17.70 7.63
CA VAL A 36 -0.60 16.73 6.86
C VAL A 36 -1.51 17.40 5.84
N VAL A 37 -1.43 16.96 4.60
CA VAL A 37 -2.45 17.17 3.57
C VAL A 37 -3.31 15.92 3.48
N SER A 38 -4.54 15.98 3.95
CA SER A 38 -5.47 14.87 3.86
C SER A 38 -6.27 14.92 2.56
N LEU A 39 -6.14 13.88 1.74
CA LEU A 39 -6.93 13.70 0.50
C LEU A 39 -8.26 12.99 0.77
N SER A 40 -8.54 12.63 2.03
CA SER A 40 -9.78 11.96 2.46
C SER A 40 -10.33 12.60 3.72
N SER A 41 -11.63 12.88 3.76
CA SER A 41 -12.31 13.37 4.96
C SER A 41 -12.33 12.36 6.11
N ASP A 42 -12.23 11.07 5.80
CA ASP A 42 -12.39 9.98 6.78
C ASP A 42 -11.29 9.97 7.85
N ASN A 43 -10.08 10.38 7.49
CA ASN A 43 -8.91 10.33 8.39
C ASN A 43 -8.66 11.63 9.17
N VAL A 44 -9.27 12.74 8.80
CA VAL A 44 -8.95 14.08 9.34
C VAL A 44 -9.02 14.14 10.85
N LYS A 45 -10.07 13.56 11.44
CA LYS A 45 -10.27 13.58 12.90
C LYS A 45 -9.15 12.86 13.66
N GLU A 46 -8.74 11.69 13.13
CA GLU A 46 -7.69 10.90 13.76
C GLU A 46 -6.30 11.49 13.52
N LEU A 47 -6.03 12.03 12.33
CA LEU A 47 -4.77 12.69 11.99
C LEU A 47 -4.51 13.91 12.87
N LYS A 48 -5.55 14.68 13.23
CA LYS A 48 -5.45 15.84 14.14
C LYS A 48 -4.96 15.50 15.56
N LYS A 49 -4.95 14.23 15.95
CA LYS A 49 -4.41 13.80 17.25
C LYS A 49 -2.89 13.75 17.28
N TYR A 50 -2.27 13.60 16.11
CA TYR A 50 -0.83 13.33 15.98
C TYR A 50 -0.09 14.35 15.12
N ALA A 51 -0.81 15.17 14.36
CA ALA A 51 -0.23 16.18 13.48
C ALA A 51 -0.43 17.58 14.04
N ASP A 52 0.58 18.43 13.89
CA ASP A 52 0.55 19.84 14.29
C ASP A 52 -0.39 20.65 13.40
N VAL A 53 -0.43 20.33 12.11
CA VAL A 53 -1.30 20.98 11.14
C VAL A 53 -1.93 19.93 10.22
N VAL A 54 -3.24 20.01 10.03
CA VAL A 54 -3.98 19.15 9.08
C VAL A 54 -4.86 20.03 8.20
N VAL A 55 -4.63 19.97 6.90
CA VAL A 55 -5.49 20.56 5.87
C VAL A 55 -6.14 19.48 5.02
N SER A 56 -7.27 19.80 4.39
CA SER A 56 -7.95 18.87 3.48
C SER A 56 -8.00 19.47 2.10
N TYR A 57 -7.45 18.74 1.13
CA TYR A 57 -7.53 19.09 -0.28
C TYR A 57 -7.98 17.89 -1.12
N GLY A 58 -8.59 18.16 -2.25
CA GLY A 58 -8.84 17.14 -3.25
C GLY A 58 -7.56 16.78 -4.02
N PRO A 59 -7.47 15.58 -4.61
CA PRO A 59 -6.28 15.15 -5.36
C PRO A 59 -6.00 16.01 -6.61
N GLY A 60 -6.97 16.81 -7.08
CA GLY A 60 -6.80 17.77 -8.18
C GLY A 60 -6.30 19.15 -7.77
N GLN A 61 -6.15 19.41 -6.46
CA GLN A 61 -5.75 20.73 -5.94
C GLN A 61 -4.21 20.82 -5.73
N LEU A 62 -3.46 20.51 -6.79
CA LEU A 62 -2.00 20.40 -6.70
C LEU A 62 -1.29 21.74 -6.43
N ASN A 63 -1.84 22.87 -6.93
CA ASN A 63 -1.29 24.18 -6.62
C ASN A 63 -1.45 24.50 -5.13
N SER A 64 -2.65 24.31 -4.58
CA SER A 64 -2.93 24.50 -3.14
C SER A 64 -2.07 23.60 -2.26
N ILE A 65 -1.87 22.35 -2.67
CA ILE A 65 -1.00 21.40 -1.95
C ILE A 65 0.45 21.91 -1.95
N LYS A 66 0.96 22.35 -3.08
CA LYS A 66 2.31 22.89 -3.24
C LYS A 66 2.52 24.12 -2.35
N GLU A 67 1.62 25.11 -2.44
CA GLU A 67 1.65 26.33 -1.65
C GLU A 67 1.63 26.03 -0.13
N PHE A 68 0.81 25.06 0.28
CA PHE A 68 0.78 24.63 1.68
C PHE A 68 2.13 24.02 2.13
N ILE A 69 2.74 23.15 1.33
CA ILE A 69 4.03 22.51 1.64
C ILE A 69 5.12 23.59 1.80
N GLU A 70 5.19 24.54 0.87
CA GLU A 70 6.14 25.68 0.91
C GLU A 70 5.91 26.55 2.14
N ALA A 71 4.65 26.90 2.44
CA ALA A 71 4.29 27.72 3.61
C ALA A 71 4.63 27.06 4.96
N GLN A 72 4.62 25.71 5.02
CA GLN A 72 5.04 24.98 6.22
C GLN A 72 6.57 24.79 6.32
N GLY A 73 7.33 25.15 5.27
CA GLY A 73 8.77 24.97 5.20
C GLY A 73 9.19 23.50 5.18
N ALA A 74 8.33 22.60 4.71
CA ALA A 74 8.61 21.19 4.66
C ALA A 74 9.51 20.88 3.46
N LYS A 75 10.68 20.26 3.71
CA LYS A 75 11.63 19.83 2.70
C LYS A 75 11.57 18.33 2.41
N GLN A 76 10.84 17.59 3.21
CA GLN A 76 10.65 16.15 3.09
C GLN A 76 9.18 15.80 3.16
N LEU A 77 8.78 14.86 2.31
CA LEU A 77 7.39 14.47 2.13
C LEU A 77 7.25 12.98 1.93
N THR A 78 6.19 12.41 2.49
CA THR A 78 5.80 11.01 2.26
C THR A 78 4.38 10.95 1.75
N PHE A 79 4.12 10.05 0.79
CA PHE A 79 2.77 9.69 0.36
C PHE A 79 2.35 8.41 1.06
N LEU A 80 1.17 8.36 1.66
CA LEU A 80 0.69 7.12 2.26
C LEU A 80 -0.85 7.05 2.30
N GLY A 81 -1.37 5.85 2.09
CA GLY A 81 -2.81 5.60 2.08
C GLY A 81 -3.41 5.52 0.68
N LYS A 82 -4.66 5.10 0.60
CA LYS A 82 -5.32 4.86 -0.68
C LYS A 82 -6.02 6.13 -1.18
N VAL A 83 -5.77 6.48 -2.43
CA VAL A 83 -6.56 7.48 -3.16
C VAL A 83 -7.54 6.72 -4.05
N SER A 84 -8.84 6.94 -3.84
CA SER A 84 -9.86 6.23 -4.61
C SER A 84 -9.90 6.74 -6.05
N LYS A 85 -9.81 5.83 -7.03
CA LYS A 85 -10.02 6.17 -8.46
C LYS A 85 -11.37 6.86 -8.70
N THR A 86 -12.39 6.54 -7.89
CA THR A 86 -13.69 7.21 -7.97
C THR A 86 -13.64 8.67 -7.53
N MET A 87 -12.69 9.07 -6.69
CA MET A 87 -12.47 10.49 -6.35
C MET A 87 -11.96 11.27 -7.57
N LEU A 88 -11.09 10.67 -8.38
CA LEU A 88 -10.59 11.28 -9.62
C LEU A 88 -11.68 11.33 -10.70
N LEU A 89 -12.58 10.34 -10.75
CA LEU A 89 -13.67 10.27 -11.74
C LEU A 89 -14.86 11.18 -11.41
N LYS A 90 -15.10 11.55 -10.16
CA LYS A 90 -16.19 12.43 -9.72
C LYS A 90 -16.01 13.91 -10.10
N ARG A 91 -15.13 14.22 -11.06
CA ARG A 91 -14.74 15.58 -11.47
C ARG A 91 -14.29 16.41 -10.26
N PRO A 92 -13.14 16.05 -9.64
CA PRO A 92 -12.56 16.89 -8.61
C PRO A 92 -12.33 18.27 -9.19
N TYR A 93 -12.42 19.29 -8.35
CA TYR A 93 -11.94 20.61 -8.73
C TYR A 93 -10.46 20.47 -9.14
N LEU A 94 -10.20 20.65 -10.44
CA LEU A 94 -8.86 20.53 -11.02
C LEU A 94 -8.24 21.91 -11.14
N GLU A 95 -7.17 22.13 -10.42
CA GLU A 95 -6.34 23.31 -10.57
C GLU A 95 -5.46 23.24 -11.82
N PRO A 96 -4.93 24.37 -12.32
CA PRO A 96 -4.18 24.44 -13.57
C PRO A 96 -3.02 23.42 -13.66
N MET A 97 -2.31 23.19 -12.57
CA MET A 97 -1.22 22.19 -12.53
C MET A 97 -1.73 20.77 -12.81
N ALA A 98 -2.81 20.36 -12.15
CA ALA A 98 -3.42 19.05 -12.37
C ALA A 98 -3.92 18.88 -13.81
N ILE A 99 -4.52 19.93 -14.38
CA ILE A 99 -4.95 19.94 -15.79
C ILE A 99 -3.76 19.75 -16.71
N ASN A 100 -2.64 20.46 -16.48
CA ASN A 100 -1.45 20.35 -17.30
C ASN A 100 -0.81 18.95 -17.20
N LEU A 101 -0.76 18.35 -16.01
CA LEU A 101 -0.25 16.98 -15.83
C LEU A 101 -1.10 15.99 -16.63
N ILE A 102 -2.42 16.07 -16.53
CA ILE A 102 -3.33 15.18 -17.26
C ILE A 102 -3.16 15.33 -18.79
N LYS A 103 -3.04 16.57 -19.29
CA LYS A 103 -2.84 16.84 -20.73
C LYS A 103 -1.52 16.29 -21.27
N ASN A 104 -0.47 16.32 -20.46
CA ASN A 104 0.88 15.89 -20.86
C ASN A 104 1.16 14.41 -20.57
N ALA A 105 0.25 13.71 -19.92
CA ALA A 105 0.40 12.32 -19.58
C ALA A 105 0.41 11.42 -20.83
N LYS A 106 1.54 10.81 -21.13
CA LYS A 106 1.67 9.80 -22.21
C LYS A 106 0.96 8.48 -21.88
N LYS A 107 0.85 8.17 -20.59
CA LYS A 107 0.14 7.02 -20.03
C LYS A 107 -0.63 7.49 -18.79
N MET A 108 -1.82 6.93 -18.60
CA MET A 108 -2.70 7.26 -17.47
C MET A 108 -2.76 6.12 -16.44
N ASN A 109 -1.69 5.31 -16.33
CA ASN A 109 -1.58 4.39 -15.22
C ASN A 109 -1.18 5.14 -13.95
N ASP A 110 -1.51 4.55 -12.80
CA ASP A 110 -1.35 5.20 -11.49
C ASP A 110 0.11 5.62 -11.23
N ASP A 111 1.08 4.77 -11.61
CA ASP A 111 2.51 5.02 -11.40
C ASP A 111 3.01 6.23 -12.22
N ALA A 112 2.60 6.35 -13.49
CA ALA A 112 3.01 7.47 -14.33
C ALA A 112 2.46 8.81 -13.80
N VAL A 113 1.21 8.82 -13.32
CA VAL A 113 0.60 10.00 -12.71
C VAL A 113 1.33 10.38 -11.42
N MET A 114 1.66 9.40 -10.57
CA MET A 114 2.41 9.65 -9.32
C MET A 114 3.81 10.19 -9.59
N LEU A 115 4.52 9.65 -10.59
CA LEU A 115 5.85 10.16 -10.97
C LEU A 115 5.79 11.61 -11.43
N MET A 116 4.80 11.99 -12.22
CA MET A 116 4.62 13.39 -12.65
C MET A 116 4.32 14.32 -11.45
N VAL A 117 3.51 13.87 -10.48
CA VAL A 117 3.24 14.65 -9.26
C VAL A 117 4.54 14.80 -8.44
N ILE A 118 5.32 13.74 -8.31
CA ILE A 118 6.62 13.76 -7.64
C ILE A 118 7.56 14.77 -8.30
N GLU A 119 7.71 14.73 -9.63
CA GLU A 119 8.55 15.67 -10.37
C GLU A 119 8.15 17.15 -10.11
N GLU A 120 6.85 17.44 -10.03
CA GLU A 120 6.38 18.80 -9.72
C GLU A 120 6.69 19.24 -8.28
N LEU A 121 6.66 18.31 -7.32
CA LEU A 121 7.02 18.60 -5.94
C LEU A 121 8.54 18.70 -5.76
N GLU A 122 9.32 17.90 -6.46
CA GLU A 122 10.78 17.99 -6.44
C GLU A 122 11.30 19.34 -6.99
N LYS A 123 10.58 19.97 -7.93
CA LYS A 123 10.91 21.32 -8.44
C LYS A 123 10.89 22.42 -7.39
N ILE A 124 10.15 22.25 -6.29
CA ILE A 124 10.14 23.18 -5.16
C ILE A 124 11.13 22.79 -4.05
N GLY A 125 12.05 21.87 -4.33
CA GLY A 125 13.08 21.45 -3.40
C GLY A 125 12.63 20.45 -2.33
N VAL A 126 11.49 19.79 -2.54
CA VAL A 126 10.98 18.73 -1.64
C VAL A 126 11.55 17.38 -2.03
N THR A 127 12.08 16.65 -1.07
CA THR A 127 12.53 15.25 -1.23
C THR A 127 11.41 14.30 -0.85
N ILE A 128 11.05 13.39 -1.76
CA ILE A 128 10.05 12.37 -1.46
C ILE A 128 10.71 11.17 -0.77
N LEU A 129 10.28 10.87 0.44
CA LEU A 129 10.80 9.78 1.25
C LEU A 129 10.08 8.46 0.96
N ASP A 130 10.74 7.37 1.35
CA ASP A 130 10.14 6.03 1.39
C ASP A 130 8.91 6.00 2.30
N GLN A 131 7.85 5.32 1.88
CA GLN A 131 6.60 5.17 2.63
C GLN A 131 6.77 4.51 4.00
N THR A 132 7.84 3.77 4.20
CA THR A 132 8.09 3.04 5.44
C THR A 132 8.96 3.79 6.45
N ILE A 133 9.40 5.01 6.12
CA ILE A 133 10.43 5.72 6.90
C ILE A 133 10.14 5.77 8.41
N PHE A 134 8.87 5.91 8.78
CA PHE A 134 8.40 5.93 10.18
C PHE A 134 7.59 4.68 10.58
N ILE A 135 7.41 3.70 9.70
CA ILE A 135 6.58 2.52 9.93
C ILE A 135 7.28 1.22 9.48
N LYS A 136 8.61 1.16 9.57
CA LYS A 136 9.40 -0.03 9.22
C LYS A 136 9.04 -1.25 10.05
N ASP A 137 8.58 -1.05 11.27
CA ASP A 137 8.07 -2.06 12.19
C ASP A 137 6.85 -2.82 11.63
N LEU A 138 6.13 -2.23 10.67
CA LEU A 138 4.99 -2.88 10.01
C LEU A 138 5.40 -3.77 8.83
N MET A 139 6.68 -3.77 8.45
CA MET A 139 7.19 -4.66 7.40
C MET A 139 7.26 -6.09 7.92
N VAL A 140 6.63 -7.01 7.18
CA VAL A 140 6.60 -8.41 7.59
C VAL A 140 8.00 -9.04 7.60
N SER A 141 8.39 -9.65 8.72
CA SER A 141 9.63 -10.42 8.83
C SER A 141 9.45 -11.82 8.27
N LYS A 142 10.53 -12.41 7.76
CA LYS A 142 10.52 -13.78 7.23
C LYS A 142 10.11 -14.78 8.32
N GLY A 143 9.20 -15.70 7.96
CA GLY A 143 8.74 -16.78 8.83
C GLY A 143 7.24 -16.98 8.80
N CYS A 144 6.75 -17.95 9.55
CA CYS A 144 5.33 -18.20 9.74
C CYS A 144 4.83 -17.38 10.94
N LEU A 145 3.80 -16.56 10.72
CA LEU A 145 3.24 -15.68 11.75
C LEU A 145 2.12 -16.35 12.55
N THR A 146 1.56 -17.43 12.04
CA THR A 146 0.43 -18.16 12.65
C THR A 146 0.90 -19.47 13.31
N ASP A 147 0.08 -19.99 14.24
CA ASP A 147 0.36 -21.24 14.96
C ASP A 147 0.42 -22.43 14.00
N ILE A 148 -0.48 -22.45 13.00
CA ILE A 148 -0.50 -23.47 11.95
C ILE A 148 0.51 -23.07 10.88
N LYS A 149 1.39 -24.01 10.51
CA LYS A 149 2.36 -23.85 9.43
C LYS A 149 1.81 -24.37 8.10
N PRO A 150 2.30 -23.88 6.97
CA PRO A 150 1.92 -24.46 5.69
C PRO A 150 2.45 -25.89 5.55
N THR A 151 1.69 -26.75 4.89
CA THR A 151 2.13 -28.11 4.53
C THR A 151 3.17 -28.06 3.41
N GLU A 152 3.87 -29.16 3.16
CA GLU A 152 4.82 -29.28 2.03
C GLU A 152 4.17 -28.96 0.69
N LEU A 153 2.96 -29.44 0.45
CA LEU A 153 2.21 -29.12 -0.79
C LEU A 153 1.90 -27.63 -0.90
N GLN A 154 1.52 -27.01 0.23
CA GLN A 154 1.28 -25.56 0.25
C GLN A 154 2.56 -24.76 0.07
N MET A 155 3.70 -25.22 0.59
CA MET A 155 5.01 -24.61 0.35
C MET A 155 5.37 -24.68 -1.15
N ALA A 156 5.15 -25.80 -1.79
CA ALA A 156 5.37 -25.94 -3.23
C ALA A 156 4.45 -25.04 -4.07
N ASP A 157 3.20 -24.83 -3.61
CA ASP A 157 2.28 -23.86 -4.23
C ASP A 157 2.75 -22.41 -4.00
N ILE A 158 3.32 -22.10 -2.81
CA ILE A 158 3.87 -20.78 -2.49
C ILE A 158 5.06 -20.48 -3.43
N GLU A 159 6.02 -21.39 -3.53
CA GLU A 159 7.21 -21.21 -4.37
C GLU A 159 6.80 -20.98 -5.84
N TYR A 160 5.96 -21.85 -6.37
CA TYR A 160 5.45 -21.69 -7.74
C TYR A 160 4.69 -20.38 -7.94
N GLY A 161 3.82 -20.04 -7.00
CA GLY A 161 3.04 -18.80 -7.06
C GLY A 161 3.90 -17.56 -6.91
N PHE A 162 4.98 -17.62 -6.14
CA PHE A 162 5.90 -16.50 -5.95
C PHE A 162 6.56 -16.10 -7.28
N ASP A 163 7.10 -17.06 -8.01
CA ASP A 163 7.72 -16.82 -9.30
C ASP A 163 6.74 -16.20 -10.30
N ILE A 164 5.53 -16.77 -10.39
CA ILE A 164 4.48 -16.25 -11.29
C ILE A 164 4.03 -14.85 -10.86
N ALA A 165 3.87 -14.60 -9.56
CA ALA A 165 3.49 -13.28 -9.07
C ALA A 165 4.57 -12.23 -9.40
N LYS A 166 5.86 -12.60 -9.34
CA LYS A 166 6.97 -11.74 -9.77
C LYS A 166 6.91 -11.44 -11.28
N GLU A 167 6.65 -12.43 -12.11
CA GLU A 167 6.58 -12.22 -13.55
C GLU A 167 5.41 -11.32 -13.96
N ILE A 168 4.21 -11.51 -13.41
CA ILE A 168 3.08 -10.60 -13.68
C ILE A 168 3.32 -9.19 -13.11
N GLY A 169 4.07 -9.08 -12.00
CA GLY A 169 4.51 -7.81 -11.43
C GLY A 169 5.50 -7.08 -12.33
N LYS A 170 6.40 -7.80 -12.97
CA LYS A 170 7.40 -7.24 -13.88
C LYS A 170 6.78 -6.59 -15.12
N ILE A 171 5.66 -7.11 -15.60
CA ILE A 171 4.91 -6.55 -16.73
C ILE A 171 3.75 -5.64 -16.29
N ASP A 172 3.72 -5.27 -15.01
CA ASP A 172 2.76 -4.33 -14.41
C ASP A 172 1.27 -4.72 -14.57
N ILE A 173 0.97 -6.02 -14.57
CA ILE A 173 -0.42 -6.52 -14.60
C ILE A 173 -1.01 -6.55 -13.19
N GLY A 174 -0.25 -7.09 -12.22
CA GLY A 174 -0.67 -7.27 -10.82
C GLY A 174 0.46 -7.81 -9.97
N GLN A 175 0.17 -8.16 -8.73
CA GLN A 175 1.17 -8.61 -7.76
C GLN A 175 0.70 -9.76 -6.87
N SER A 176 -0.46 -10.34 -7.17
CA SER A 176 -1.02 -11.45 -6.41
C SER A 176 -1.51 -12.56 -7.33
N VAL A 177 -1.32 -13.79 -6.91
CA VAL A 177 -1.87 -14.97 -7.58
C VAL A 177 -2.58 -15.87 -6.57
N VAL A 178 -3.52 -16.67 -7.06
CA VAL A 178 -4.16 -17.73 -6.30
C VAL A 178 -3.76 -19.06 -6.92
N VAL A 179 -3.19 -19.92 -6.09
CA VAL A 179 -2.57 -21.18 -6.52
C VAL A 179 -3.20 -22.36 -5.81
N LYS A 180 -3.25 -23.49 -6.50
CA LYS A 180 -3.54 -24.79 -5.90
C LYS A 180 -2.97 -25.90 -6.77
N ASP A 181 -2.29 -26.86 -6.14
CA ASP A 181 -1.70 -28.03 -6.79
C ASP A 181 -0.79 -27.60 -7.99
N LYS A 182 0.04 -26.56 -7.77
CA LYS A 182 0.91 -25.90 -8.77
C LYS A 182 0.16 -25.42 -10.02
N MET A 183 -1.11 -25.08 -9.90
CA MET A 183 -1.90 -24.42 -10.95
C MET A 183 -2.31 -23.02 -10.52
N ILE A 184 -2.12 -22.06 -11.42
CA ILE A 184 -2.63 -20.69 -11.21
C ILE A 184 -4.12 -20.69 -11.47
N LEU A 185 -4.90 -20.49 -10.40
CA LEU A 185 -6.36 -20.39 -10.46
C LEU A 185 -6.83 -18.98 -10.79
N ALA A 186 -6.06 -17.98 -10.39
CA ALA A 186 -6.28 -16.58 -10.75
C ALA A 186 -4.98 -15.78 -10.62
N ALA A 187 -4.78 -14.84 -11.53
CA ALA A 187 -3.78 -13.79 -11.44
C ALA A 187 -4.50 -12.45 -11.27
N GLU A 188 -4.00 -11.60 -10.37
CA GLU A 188 -4.51 -10.25 -10.14
C GLU A 188 -4.27 -9.39 -11.38
N ALA A 189 -5.24 -8.56 -11.71
CA ALA A 189 -5.13 -7.49 -12.68
C ALA A 189 -5.83 -6.23 -12.12
N ILE A 190 -6.50 -5.46 -12.95
CA ILE A 190 -7.17 -4.20 -12.56
C ILE A 190 -8.24 -4.38 -11.47
N GLU A 191 -8.75 -5.58 -11.28
CA GLU A 191 -9.79 -5.86 -10.27
C GLU A 191 -9.28 -5.79 -8.83
N GLY A 192 -7.96 -5.94 -8.61
CA GLY A 192 -7.30 -5.93 -7.32
C GLY A 192 -7.34 -7.26 -6.56
N THR A 193 -6.51 -7.36 -5.51
CA THR A 193 -6.22 -8.60 -4.75
C THR A 193 -7.48 -9.30 -4.25
N ASP A 194 -8.42 -8.59 -3.62
CA ASP A 194 -9.60 -9.22 -2.99
C ASP A 194 -10.54 -9.89 -4.01
N LYS A 195 -10.71 -9.28 -5.19
CA LYS A 195 -11.51 -9.88 -6.26
C LYS A 195 -10.78 -11.03 -6.95
N CYS A 196 -9.46 -10.94 -7.08
CA CYS A 196 -8.62 -12.04 -7.54
C CYS A 196 -8.76 -13.26 -6.62
N ILE A 197 -8.66 -13.07 -5.29
CA ILE A 197 -8.87 -14.14 -4.30
C ILE A 197 -10.26 -14.79 -4.47
N LYS A 198 -11.31 -13.98 -4.55
CA LYS A 198 -12.67 -14.48 -4.76
C LYS A 198 -12.79 -15.33 -6.01
N ARG A 199 -12.18 -14.90 -7.12
CA ARG A 199 -12.20 -15.61 -8.41
C ARG A 199 -11.42 -16.93 -8.34
N GLY A 200 -10.18 -16.91 -7.85
CA GLY A 200 -9.32 -18.08 -7.74
C GLY A 200 -9.86 -19.13 -6.76
N ALA A 201 -10.29 -18.72 -5.58
CA ALA A 201 -10.84 -19.62 -4.58
C ALA A 201 -12.13 -20.34 -5.05
N ARG A 202 -12.91 -19.74 -5.96
CA ARG A 202 -14.04 -20.41 -6.59
C ARG A 202 -13.60 -21.63 -7.41
N PHE A 203 -12.48 -21.54 -8.14
CA PHE A 203 -11.93 -22.66 -8.89
C PHE A 203 -11.32 -23.75 -8.00
N ALA A 204 -10.81 -23.39 -6.82
CA ALA A 204 -10.37 -24.36 -5.81
C ALA A 204 -11.50 -25.19 -5.19
N ARG A 205 -12.75 -24.91 -5.51
CA ARG A 205 -13.95 -25.62 -5.01
C ARG A 205 -14.00 -25.75 -3.49
N GLY A 206 -13.52 -24.74 -2.76
CA GLY A 206 -13.49 -24.71 -1.29
C GLY A 206 -12.50 -25.68 -0.63
N LYS A 207 -11.55 -26.24 -1.39
CA LYS A 207 -10.54 -27.18 -0.88
C LYS A 207 -9.22 -26.48 -0.47
N GLY A 208 -9.32 -25.26 -0.02
CA GLY A 208 -8.16 -24.45 0.33
C GLY A 208 -7.39 -23.98 -0.92
N ALA A 209 -6.98 -22.74 -0.93
CA ALA A 209 -6.10 -22.19 -1.95
C ALA A 209 -5.01 -21.38 -1.27
N VAL A 210 -3.88 -21.29 -1.93
CA VAL A 210 -2.75 -20.46 -1.53
C VAL A 210 -2.87 -19.12 -2.26
N VAL A 211 -2.85 -18.03 -1.51
CA VAL A 211 -2.76 -16.67 -2.03
C VAL A 211 -1.32 -16.21 -1.86
N VAL A 212 -0.66 -15.86 -2.93
CA VAL A 212 0.70 -15.31 -2.90
C VAL A 212 0.65 -13.86 -3.33
N LYS A 213 1.22 -12.97 -2.51
CA LYS A 213 1.34 -11.55 -2.81
C LYS A 213 2.78 -11.09 -2.62
N VAL A 214 3.33 -10.48 -3.66
CA VAL A 214 4.72 -10.02 -3.72
C VAL A 214 4.79 -8.50 -3.97
N ALA A 215 5.97 -7.93 -3.82
CA ALA A 215 6.29 -6.62 -4.39
C ALA A 215 6.64 -6.77 -5.87
N LYS A 216 6.19 -5.83 -6.71
CA LYS A 216 6.63 -5.78 -8.11
C LYS A 216 8.14 -5.54 -8.16
N PRO A 217 8.89 -6.12 -9.12
CA PRO A 217 10.34 -5.97 -9.19
C PRO A 217 10.83 -4.51 -9.27
N HIS A 218 10.06 -3.65 -9.91
CA HIS A 218 10.38 -2.22 -10.11
C HIS A 218 9.46 -1.30 -9.30
N GLN A 219 8.93 -1.79 -8.16
CA GLN A 219 8.02 -1.03 -7.33
C GLN A 219 8.71 0.17 -6.68
N ASP A 220 8.14 1.35 -6.89
CA ASP A 220 8.66 2.57 -6.29
C ASP A 220 8.21 2.68 -4.83
N GLN A 221 9.16 2.57 -3.90
CA GLN A 221 8.90 2.59 -2.46
C GLN A 221 8.40 3.95 -1.95
N ARG A 222 8.46 5.00 -2.76
CA ARG A 222 7.97 6.33 -2.39
C ARG A 222 6.44 6.40 -2.37
N PHE A 223 5.73 5.52 -3.13
CA PHE A 223 4.27 5.59 -3.24
C PHE A 223 3.53 4.27 -3.42
N ASP A 224 4.21 3.14 -3.69
CA ASP A 224 3.54 1.86 -3.99
C ASP A 224 4.16 0.69 -3.24
N ILE A 225 4.00 0.64 -1.90
CA ILE A 225 4.41 -0.53 -1.11
C ILE A 225 3.22 -1.48 -0.95
N PRO A 226 3.39 -2.78 -1.23
CA PRO A 226 2.34 -3.76 -1.01
C PRO A 226 1.89 -3.77 0.45
N ALA A 227 0.59 -3.74 0.65
CA ALA A 227 0.03 -3.86 1.98
C ALA A 227 -1.10 -4.90 2.01
N VAL A 228 -1.22 -5.58 3.14
CA VAL A 228 -2.35 -6.46 3.44
C VAL A 228 -3.00 -6.03 4.75
N GLY A 229 -4.30 -6.22 4.85
CA GLY A 229 -5.07 -5.87 6.03
C GLY A 229 -6.21 -6.87 6.28
N MET A 230 -6.96 -6.63 7.34
CA MET A 230 -8.03 -7.50 7.82
C MET A 230 -9.05 -7.86 6.73
N ASN A 231 -9.31 -6.95 5.76
CA ASN A 231 -10.29 -7.23 4.69
C ASN A 231 -9.88 -8.42 3.83
N THR A 232 -8.60 -8.52 3.49
CA THR A 232 -8.06 -9.65 2.72
C THR A 232 -8.30 -10.98 3.44
N LEU A 233 -8.06 -11.05 4.76
CA LEU A 233 -8.35 -12.27 5.53
C LEU A 233 -9.86 -12.59 5.60
N ARG A 234 -10.71 -11.57 5.71
CA ARG A 234 -12.18 -11.79 5.65
C ARG A 234 -12.62 -12.35 4.30
N VAL A 235 -12.04 -11.86 3.21
CA VAL A 235 -12.29 -12.38 1.86
C VAL A 235 -11.79 -13.83 1.75
N MET A 236 -10.57 -14.12 2.21
CA MET A 236 -10.01 -15.48 2.23
C MET A 236 -10.90 -16.44 3.03
N LYS A 237 -11.30 -16.08 4.25
CA LYS A 237 -12.21 -16.87 5.07
C LYS A 237 -13.52 -17.16 4.33
N ARG A 238 -14.17 -16.14 3.76
CA ARG A 238 -15.45 -16.26 3.04
C ARG A 238 -15.36 -17.22 1.86
N HIS A 239 -14.22 -17.21 1.17
CA HIS A 239 -14.01 -18.00 -0.04
C HIS A 239 -13.15 -19.25 0.17
N LYS A 240 -12.79 -19.55 1.44
CA LYS A 240 -12.06 -20.76 1.83
C LYS A 240 -10.65 -20.85 1.21
N ALA A 241 -9.97 -19.73 1.00
CA ALA A 241 -8.53 -19.69 0.81
C ALA A 241 -7.87 -19.73 2.20
N ASN A 242 -6.88 -20.58 2.40
CA ASN A 242 -6.37 -20.89 3.74
C ASN A 242 -4.87 -20.64 3.94
N VAL A 243 -4.16 -20.14 2.94
CA VAL A 243 -2.77 -19.69 3.07
C VAL A 243 -2.59 -18.32 2.42
N LEU A 244 -2.03 -17.40 3.15
CA LEU A 244 -1.55 -16.11 2.67
C LEU A 244 -0.02 -16.09 2.75
N ALA A 245 0.63 -16.13 1.61
CA ALA A 245 2.07 -16.00 1.49
C ALA A 245 2.42 -14.57 1.04
N LEU A 246 3.37 -13.95 1.76
CA LEU A 246 3.81 -12.57 1.54
C LEU A 246 5.31 -12.54 1.28
N GLU A 247 5.77 -11.53 0.55
CA GLU A 247 7.20 -11.29 0.40
C GLU A 247 7.75 -10.62 1.65
N ALA A 248 8.69 -11.28 2.32
CA ALA A 248 9.34 -10.80 3.54
C ALA A 248 10.15 -9.53 3.29
N GLY A 249 10.06 -8.56 4.20
CA GLY A 249 10.75 -7.28 4.11
C GLY A 249 10.29 -6.39 2.94
N LYS A 250 9.17 -6.74 2.26
CA LYS A 250 8.62 -5.99 1.12
C LYS A 250 7.13 -5.72 1.24
N THR A 251 6.45 -6.33 2.20
CA THR A 251 5.00 -6.18 2.38
C THR A 251 4.70 -5.63 3.77
N ILE A 252 3.80 -4.66 3.84
CA ILE A 252 3.27 -4.12 5.10
C ILE A 252 2.07 -4.96 5.55
N ILE A 253 2.06 -5.33 6.82
CA ILE A 253 0.87 -5.88 7.49
C ILE A 253 0.29 -4.82 8.42
N VAL A 254 -0.91 -4.38 8.08
CA VAL A 254 -1.64 -3.41 8.91
C VAL A 254 -2.31 -4.16 10.06
N GLU A 255 -2.06 -3.76 11.31
CA GLU A 255 -2.60 -4.39 12.52
C GLU A 255 -2.26 -5.89 12.62
N GLN A 256 -0.97 -6.22 12.54
CA GLN A 256 -0.46 -7.60 12.47
C GLN A 256 -1.06 -8.51 13.54
N ASP A 257 -1.08 -8.08 14.81
CA ASP A 257 -1.57 -8.90 15.93
C ASP A 257 -3.03 -9.32 15.73
N LYS A 258 -3.90 -8.37 15.33
CA LYS A 258 -5.30 -8.66 15.05
C LYS A 258 -5.48 -9.60 13.86
N MET A 259 -4.61 -9.46 12.84
CA MET A 259 -4.64 -10.33 11.67
C MET A 259 -4.20 -11.76 12.03
N VAL A 260 -3.17 -11.91 12.86
CA VAL A 260 -2.68 -13.21 13.33
C VAL A 260 -3.74 -13.89 14.20
N GLU A 261 -4.33 -13.17 15.16
CA GLU A 261 -5.44 -13.69 15.98
C GLU A 261 -6.62 -14.17 15.12
N PHE A 262 -7.04 -13.34 14.17
CA PHE A 262 -8.11 -13.73 13.25
C PHE A 262 -7.74 -14.96 12.41
N ALA A 263 -6.53 -15.01 11.90
CA ALA A 263 -6.03 -16.09 11.08
C ALA A 263 -5.98 -17.42 11.87
N ASN A 264 -5.44 -17.41 13.08
CA ASN A 264 -5.40 -18.56 13.98
C ASN A 264 -6.80 -19.08 14.29
N LYS A 265 -7.72 -18.19 14.66
CA LYS A 265 -9.13 -18.52 14.93
C LYS A 265 -9.82 -19.19 13.72
N HIS A 266 -9.44 -18.84 12.51
CA HIS A 266 -10.08 -19.33 11.28
C HIS A 266 -9.23 -20.33 10.49
N LYS A 267 -8.14 -20.83 11.08
CA LYS A 267 -7.22 -21.80 10.47
C LYS A 267 -6.68 -21.32 9.12
N ILE A 268 -6.37 -20.03 9.02
CA ILE A 268 -5.66 -19.43 7.90
C ILE A 268 -4.19 -19.33 8.29
N VAL A 269 -3.30 -19.77 7.42
CA VAL A 269 -1.87 -19.63 7.58
C VAL A 269 -1.45 -18.26 7.02
N ILE A 270 -0.60 -17.53 7.75
CA ILE A 270 0.11 -16.36 7.24
C ILE A 270 1.60 -16.67 7.32
N VAL A 271 2.27 -16.60 6.18
CA VAL A 271 3.71 -16.88 6.08
C VAL A 271 4.39 -15.83 5.21
N ALA A 272 5.58 -15.40 5.61
CA ALA A 272 6.44 -14.54 4.82
C ALA A 272 7.68 -15.31 4.33
N VAL A 273 7.95 -15.27 3.06
CA VAL A 273 9.02 -15.99 2.38
C VAL A 273 10.04 -15.06 1.74
#